data_0a2c8e00503c2e701c3da8b396fbe457
#
_entry.id   0a2c8e00503c2e701c3da8b396fbe457
#
_cell.length_a   1.000
_cell.length_b   1.000
_cell.length_c   1.000
_cell.angle_alpha   90.00
_cell.angle_beta   90.00
_cell.angle_gamma   90.00
#
_symmetry.space_group_name_H-M   'P 1'
#
loop_
_entity.id
_entity.type
_entity.pdbx_description
1 polymer ?
#
loop_
_entity_poly.entity_id
_entity_poly.type
_entity_poly.pdbx_seq_one_letter_code
_entity_poly.pdbx_strand_id
1 'polypeptide(L)'
;IRLVSSAGRPEFVKGKPYQLEIAGQTIPLTAMWQHKIGCTMKRIPSTIGFQNEPTGLYNSMIHPLRNYGIRGIIWYQGESDTGPEGSKHYERHLIDLVNDWRTQWNNKNLPFVIVQLANYQQRSKVPVESGNAQVREAQRKASLQLKNVGLATAIDLGESNDIHPLNKKDLAHRCVLQMNKLSFGEKNIVAEGPMAEAAELKENGRIVISFRQGTGSLKQAKSLEGIAIAANDGKYKFVEAYTEGDKVIALWNGKGIPASIRYAWENNPPSSIYNTEGLPASSFQLPIINK
;
A
#
# COMPACT_ATOMS: atom_id res chain seq x y z
N ILE A 1 37.49 15.38 9.22
CA ILE A 1 36.06 15.36 8.86
C ILE A 1 35.86 16.25 7.65
N ARG A 2 35.16 15.74 6.63
CA ARG A 2 34.78 16.50 5.43
C ARG A 2 33.31 16.84 5.54
N LEU A 3 32.96 18.09 5.47
CA LEU A 3 31.59 18.58 5.40
C LEU A 3 31.29 19.06 3.97
N VAL A 4 30.18 18.65 3.40
CA VAL A 4 29.72 19.07 2.07
C VAL A 4 28.30 19.59 2.20
N SER A 5 28.04 20.74 1.60
CA SER A 5 26.69 21.31 1.54
C SER A 5 26.41 21.87 0.16
N SER A 6 25.22 21.60 -0.35
CA SER A 6 24.69 22.16 -1.59
C SER A 6 23.90 23.46 -1.39
N ALA A 7 23.53 23.77 -0.14
CA ALA A 7 22.60 24.85 0.20
C ALA A 7 23.19 25.99 1.02
N GLY A 8 24.50 25.99 1.31
CA GLY A 8 25.15 26.99 2.11
C GLY A 8 26.40 26.46 2.83
N ARG A 9 26.85 27.13 3.89
CA ARG A 9 27.96 26.62 4.70
C ARG A 9 27.48 25.38 5.48
N PRO A 10 28.22 24.27 5.44
CA PRO A 10 27.93 23.13 6.30
C PRO A 10 28.25 23.52 7.76
N GLU A 11 27.33 23.24 8.66
CA GLU A 11 27.45 23.59 10.08
C GLU A 11 27.20 22.37 10.96
N PHE A 12 27.86 22.39 12.14
CA PHE A 12 27.49 21.47 13.21
C PHE A 12 26.17 21.94 13.86
N VAL A 13 25.27 21.01 14.10
CA VAL A 13 23.99 21.34 14.73
C VAL A 13 24.19 21.61 16.21
N LYS A 14 23.87 22.83 16.65
CA LYS A 14 23.99 23.25 18.06
C LYS A 14 23.16 22.31 18.96
N GLY A 15 23.77 21.85 20.04
CA GLY A 15 23.11 20.97 21.03
C GLY A 15 23.13 19.49 20.70
N LYS A 16 23.64 19.06 19.53
CA LYS A 16 23.91 17.65 19.29
C LYS A 16 25.24 17.20 19.82
N PRO A 17 25.35 16.03 20.47
CA PRO A 17 26.65 15.47 20.85
C PRO A 17 27.40 15.02 19.60
N TYR A 18 28.65 15.42 19.50
CA TYR A 18 29.60 14.92 18.51
C TYR A 18 30.70 14.20 19.26
N GLN A 19 30.84 12.91 18.99
CA GLN A 19 31.75 12.05 19.72
C GLN A 19 32.39 11.02 18.80
N LEU A 20 33.54 10.51 19.20
CA LEU A 20 34.24 9.42 18.56
C LEU A 20 34.23 8.22 19.50
N GLU A 21 33.79 7.07 19.03
CA GLU A 21 33.84 5.83 19.80
C GLU A 21 34.94 4.92 19.24
N ILE A 22 35.92 4.60 20.06
CA ILE A 22 37.05 3.73 19.70
C ILE A 22 37.25 2.72 20.82
N ALA A 23 37.20 1.42 20.50
CA ALA A 23 37.47 0.35 21.44
C ALA A 23 36.72 0.47 22.78
N GLY A 24 35.45 0.88 22.73
CA GLY A 24 34.58 1.06 23.90
C GLY A 24 34.83 2.36 24.69
N GLN A 25 35.69 3.24 24.22
CA GLN A 25 35.88 4.57 24.79
C GLN A 25 35.18 5.62 23.94
N THR A 26 34.48 6.53 24.62
CA THR A 26 33.83 7.69 24.00
C THR A 26 34.68 8.94 24.20
N ILE A 27 35.12 9.56 23.13
CA ILE A 27 35.87 10.80 23.11
C ILE A 27 34.95 11.93 22.64
N PRO A 28 34.55 12.87 23.51
CA PRO A 28 33.72 14.01 23.08
C PRO A 28 34.53 14.96 22.20
N LEU A 29 33.92 15.36 21.08
CA LEU A 29 34.50 16.27 20.10
C LEU A 29 34.01 17.72 20.37
N THR A 30 34.17 18.20 21.61
CA THR A 30 33.67 19.50 22.09
C THR A 30 34.68 20.63 22.03
N ALA A 31 35.91 20.37 21.60
CA ALA A 31 36.96 21.35 21.50
C ALA A 31 36.78 22.36 20.35
N MET A 32 37.57 23.43 20.37
CA MET A 32 37.64 24.37 19.24
C MET A 32 38.16 23.67 17.98
N TRP A 33 37.39 23.72 16.93
CA TRP A 33 37.71 23.12 15.64
C TRP A 33 38.39 24.14 14.73
N GLN A 34 39.48 23.76 14.09
CA GLN A 34 40.03 24.51 12.97
C GLN A 34 39.39 24.02 11.67
N HIS A 35 39.01 24.92 10.78
CA HIS A 35 38.48 24.58 9.48
C HIS A 35 39.27 25.28 8.37
N LYS A 36 39.33 24.62 7.24
CA LYS A 36 39.88 25.16 6.00
C LYS A 36 38.90 24.92 4.88
N ILE A 37 38.64 25.95 4.08
CA ILE A 37 37.85 25.81 2.88
C ILE A 37 38.66 24.99 1.87
N GLY A 38 38.20 23.80 1.53
CA GLY A 38 38.86 22.93 0.57
C GLY A 38 38.64 23.37 -0.88
N CYS A 39 37.41 23.71 -1.20
CA CYS A 39 37.01 24.19 -2.53
C CYS A 39 35.73 25.00 -2.43
N THR A 40 35.63 26.05 -3.24
CA THR A 40 34.38 26.78 -3.46
C THR A 40 33.97 26.55 -4.93
N MET A 41 32.79 26.05 -5.14
CA MET A 41 32.22 25.82 -6.47
C MET A 41 31.03 26.74 -6.70
N LYS A 42 30.73 27.04 -7.95
CA LYS A 42 29.48 27.69 -8.30
C LYS A 42 28.32 26.78 -7.83
N ARG A 43 27.24 27.42 -7.37
CA ARG A 43 26.03 26.68 -7.01
C ARG A 43 25.57 25.85 -8.19
N ILE A 44 25.43 24.54 -7.99
CA ILE A 44 24.82 23.68 -9.00
C ILE A 44 23.38 24.15 -9.19
N PRO A 45 22.93 24.40 -10.43
CA PRO A 45 21.53 24.73 -10.67
C PRO A 45 20.61 23.69 -10.05
N SER A 46 19.43 24.11 -9.63
CA SER A 46 18.40 23.18 -9.15
C SER A 46 18.18 22.09 -10.21
N THR A 47 18.15 20.85 -9.75
CA THR A 47 17.83 19.72 -10.65
C THR A 47 16.43 19.94 -11.21
N ILE A 48 16.30 19.98 -12.54
CA ILE A 48 15.00 19.97 -13.20
C ILE A 48 14.50 18.54 -13.11
N GLY A 49 13.45 18.32 -12.35
CA GLY A 49 12.82 17.01 -12.23
C GLY A 49 11.85 16.77 -13.39
N PHE A 50 12.37 16.40 -14.58
CA PHE A 50 11.52 16.11 -15.76
C PHE A 50 10.39 15.12 -15.48
N GLN A 51 10.59 14.22 -14.52
CA GLN A 51 9.58 13.28 -14.06
C GLN A 51 8.37 13.96 -13.38
N ASN A 52 8.53 15.21 -12.94
CA ASN A 52 7.47 15.98 -12.30
C ASN A 52 6.77 16.97 -13.27
N GLU A 53 7.29 17.07 -14.51
CA GLU A 53 6.67 17.92 -15.52
C GLU A 53 5.45 17.20 -16.14
N PRO A 54 4.36 17.93 -16.39
CA PRO A 54 3.19 17.37 -17.06
C PRO A 54 3.54 16.64 -18.34
N THR A 55 3.05 15.42 -18.50
CA THR A 55 3.27 14.54 -19.66
C THR A 55 4.73 14.12 -19.93
N GLY A 56 5.70 14.56 -19.14
CA GLY A 56 7.13 14.27 -19.37
C GLY A 56 7.42 12.77 -19.43
N LEU A 57 7.00 12.02 -18.40
CA LEU A 57 7.17 10.55 -18.37
C LEU A 57 6.36 9.85 -19.47
N TYR A 58 5.13 10.29 -19.73
CA TYR A 58 4.31 9.72 -20.78
C TYR A 58 4.98 9.87 -22.15
N ASN A 59 5.38 11.09 -22.51
CA ASN A 59 5.95 11.39 -23.83
C ASN A 59 7.26 10.63 -24.10
N SER A 60 8.09 10.45 -23.06
CA SER A 60 9.42 9.84 -23.24
C SER A 60 9.43 8.34 -23.01
N MET A 61 8.55 7.79 -22.19
CA MET A 61 8.62 6.39 -21.76
C MET A 61 7.43 5.53 -22.23
N ILE A 62 6.23 6.11 -22.35
CA ILE A 62 5.02 5.37 -22.69
C ILE A 62 4.63 5.55 -24.16
N HIS A 63 4.55 6.78 -24.63
CA HIS A 63 4.15 7.09 -25.99
C HIS A 63 4.96 6.35 -27.07
N PRO A 64 6.30 6.17 -26.97
CA PRO A 64 7.06 5.39 -27.95
C PRO A 64 6.69 3.91 -28.00
N LEU A 65 6.13 3.35 -26.92
CA LEU A 65 5.79 1.93 -26.80
C LEU A 65 4.40 1.58 -27.32
N ARG A 66 3.55 2.56 -27.60
CA ARG A 66 2.12 2.32 -27.94
C ARG A 66 1.90 1.47 -29.21
N ASN A 67 2.88 1.39 -30.08
CA ASN A 67 2.83 0.54 -31.29
C ASN A 67 3.27 -0.90 -31.02
N TYR A 68 3.76 -1.20 -29.81
CA TYR A 68 4.13 -2.55 -29.40
C TYR A 68 2.88 -3.35 -29.03
N GLY A 69 2.77 -4.58 -29.55
CA GLY A 69 1.72 -5.52 -29.13
C GLY A 69 2.00 -6.01 -27.72
N ILE A 70 1.13 -5.68 -26.78
CA ILE A 70 1.23 -6.13 -25.37
C ILE A 70 0.04 -6.98 -24.98
N ARG A 71 0.24 -7.92 -24.06
CA ARG A 71 -0.82 -8.80 -23.53
C ARG A 71 -1.52 -8.23 -22.31
N GLY A 72 -0.91 -7.29 -21.63
CA GLY A 72 -1.44 -6.68 -20.43
C GLY A 72 -0.38 -5.79 -19.76
N ILE A 73 -0.77 -5.15 -18.68
CA ILE A 73 0.05 -4.21 -17.94
C ILE A 73 0.04 -4.61 -16.47
N ILE A 74 1.21 -4.60 -15.83
CA ILE A 74 1.36 -4.70 -14.38
C ILE A 74 1.73 -3.31 -13.88
N TRP A 75 0.86 -2.71 -13.09
CA TRP A 75 1.05 -1.40 -12.50
C TRP A 75 1.47 -1.51 -11.03
N TYR A 76 2.70 -1.15 -10.74
CA TYR A 76 3.27 -1.17 -9.39
C TYR A 76 3.77 0.22 -9.01
N GLN A 77 2.93 1.02 -8.39
CA GLN A 77 3.20 2.40 -7.98
C GLN A 77 2.17 2.83 -6.92
N GLY A 78 2.46 3.88 -6.14
CA GLY A 78 1.55 4.53 -5.21
C GLY A 78 2.23 5.12 -3.98
N GLU A 79 3.49 4.81 -3.74
CA GLU A 79 4.24 5.19 -2.54
C GLU A 79 4.35 6.72 -2.39
N SER A 80 4.57 7.43 -3.50
CA SER A 80 4.64 8.89 -3.50
C SER A 80 3.29 9.59 -3.31
N ASP A 81 2.19 8.85 -3.48
CA ASP A 81 0.82 9.35 -3.36
C ASP A 81 0.22 9.11 -1.96
N THR A 82 1.00 8.63 -1.01
CA THR A 82 0.53 8.35 0.36
C THR A 82 0.34 9.59 1.23
N GLY A 83 0.70 10.77 0.74
CA GLY A 83 0.38 12.05 1.38
C GLY A 83 -1.12 12.38 1.33
N PRO A 84 -1.58 13.36 2.14
CA PRO A 84 -3.01 13.67 2.26
C PRO A 84 -3.70 14.02 0.93
N GLU A 85 -3.05 14.78 0.06
CA GLU A 85 -3.60 15.14 -1.25
C GLU A 85 -3.51 13.98 -2.25
N GLY A 86 -2.38 13.27 -2.29
CA GLY A 86 -2.18 12.14 -3.20
C GLY A 86 -3.19 11.04 -2.94
N SER A 87 -3.29 10.57 -1.70
CA SER A 87 -4.16 9.45 -1.32
C SER A 87 -5.64 9.74 -1.58
N LYS A 88 -6.07 11.00 -1.44
CA LYS A 88 -7.45 11.43 -1.69
C LYS A 88 -7.85 11.30 -3.17
N HIS A 89 -6.92 11.50 -4.09
CA HIS A 89 -7.20 11.51 -5.52
C HIS A 89 -6.72 10.25 -6.26
N TYR A 90 -5.99 9.37 -5.58
CA TYR A 90 -5.32 8.23 -6.21
C TYR A 90 -6.28 7.27 -6.92
N GLU A 91 -7.46 6.98 -6.36
CA GLU A 91 -8.45 6.12 -6.99
C GLU A 91 -8.84 6.64 -8.39
N ARG A 92 -9.16 7.93 -8.47
CA ARG A 92 -9.53 8.57 -9.74
C ARG A 92 -8.37 8.56 -10.73
N HIS A 93 -7.18 8.98 -10.28
CA HIS A 93 -6.00 9.01 -11.15
C HIS A 93 -5.65 7.62 -11.71
N LEU A 94 -5.80 6.58 -10.91
CA LEU A 94 -5.56 5.20 -11.34
C LEU A 94 -6.59 4.73 -12.36
N ILE A 95 -7.87 5.07 -12.18
CA ILE A 95 -8.93 4.76 -13.14
C ILE A 95 -8.69 5.51 -14.46
N ASP A 96 -8.34 6.79 -14.38
CA ASP A 96 -8.06 7.62 -15.54
C ASP A 96 -6.83 7.08 -16.31
N LEU A 97 -5.76 6.69 -15.62
CA LEU A 97 -4.58 6.05 -16.21
C LEU A 97 -4.92 4.77 -16.98
N VAL A 98 -5.68 3.87 -16.35
CA VAL A 98 -6.09 2.60 -17.01
C VAL A 98 -6.89 2.89 -18.29
N ASN A 99 -7.82 3.82 -18.24
CA ASN A 99 -8.66 4.16 -19.38
C ASN A 99 -7.87 4.88 -20.49
N ASP A 100 -6.96 5.78 -20.12
CA ASP A 100 -6.07 6.45 -21.06
C ASP A 100 -5.18 5.43 -21.80
N TRP A 101 -4.49 4.56 -21.07
CA TRP A 101 -3.61 3.57 -21.68
C TRP A 101 -4.37 2.58 -22.57
N ARG A 102 -5.59 2.18 -22.19
CA ARG A 102 -6.48 1.40 -23.06
C ARG A 102 -6.81 2.12 -24.36
N THR A 103 -6.99 3.42 -24.29
CA THR A 103 -7.21 4.28 -25.48
C THR A 103 -5.95 4.33 -26.33
N GLN A 104 -4.77 4.54 -25.73
CA GLN A 104 -3.50 4.64 -26.43
C GLN A 104 -3.11 3.34 -27.16
N TRP A 105 -3.43 2.18 -26.60
CA TRP A 105 -3.23 0.87 -27.27
C TRP A 105 -4.42 0.42 -28.12
N ASN A 106 -5.42 1.28 -28.27
CA ASN A 106 -6.66 0.96 -29.00
C ASN A 106 -7.28 -0.40 -28.55
N ASN A 107 -7.19 -0.70 -27.27
CA ASN A 107 -7.71 -1.94 -26.69
C ASN A 107 -8.46 -1.66 -25.38
N LYS A 108 -9.79 -1.47 -25.48
CA LYS A 108 -10.68 -1.18 -24.33
C LYS A 108 -10.68 -2.29 -23.26
N ASN A 109 -10.25 -3.49 -23.61
CA ASN A 109 -10.20 -4.64 -22.72
C ASN A 109 -8.77 -5.05 -22.33
N LEU A 110 -7.76 -4.19 -22.61
CA LEU A 110 -6.39 -4.46 -22.21
C LEU A 110 -6.33 -4.82 -20.72
N PRO A 111 -5.82 -6.02 -20.37
CA PRO A 111 -5.73 -6.45 -18.99
C PRO A 111 -4.77 -5.57 -18.18
N PHE A 112 -5.16 -5.25 -16.95
CA PHE A 112 -4.30 -4.62 -15.96
C PHE A 112 -4.21 -5.47 -14.70
N VAL A 113 -3.03 -5.56 -14.13
CA VAL A 113 -2.80 -6.05 -12.77
C VAL A 113 -2.29 -4.88 -11.95
N ILE A 114 -3.08 -4.44 -10.99
CA ILE A 114 -2.67 -3.44 -10.00
C ILE A 114 -1.97 -4.17 -8.86
N VAL A 115 -0.74 -3.78 -8.56
CA VAL A 115 -0.04 -4.25 -7.37
C VAL A 115 -0.44 -3.35 -6.20
N GLN A 116 -1.11 -3.93 -5.21
CA GLN A 116 -1.44 -3.22 -3.99
C GLN A 116 -0.18 -3.00 -3.16
N LEU A 117 -0.01 -1.78 -2.62
CA LEU A 117 1.18 -1.40 -1.85
C LEU A 117 1.50 -2.38 -0.72
N ALA A 118 2.77 -2.70 -0.61
CA ALA A 118 3.32 -3.51 0.48
C ALA A 118 3.24 -2.79 1.83
N ASN A 119 3.43 -3.55 2.89
CA ASN A 119 3.63 -3.02 4.24
C ASN A 119 4.99 -2.32 4.35
N TYR A 120 5.05 -1.23 5.13
CA TYR A 120 6.25 -0.42 5.32
C TYR A 120 6.17 0.38 6.62
N GLN A 121 7.29 0.75 7.21
CA GLN A 121 7.46 1.46 8.48
C GLN A 121 7.13 0.61 9.73
N GLN A 122 7.02 1.27 10.87
CA GLN A 122 6.71 0.61 12.13
C GLN A 122 5.22 0.30 12.25
N ARG A 123 4.93 -0.83 12.88
CA ARG A 123 3.57 -1.24 13.20
C ARG A 123 2.98 -0.38 14.31
N SER A 124 1.73 -0.02 14.22
CA SER A 124 1.00 0.68 15.26
C SER A 124 0.34 -0.28 16.27
N LYS A 125 0.30 0.13 17.54
CA LYS A 125 -0.41 -0.61 18.60
C LYS A 125 -1.87 -0.20 18.75
N VAL A 126 -2.27 0.87 18.08
CA VAL A 126 -3.62 1.42 18.09
C VAL A 126 -4.07 1.71 16.67
N PRO A 127 -5.37 1.73 16.37
CA PRO A 127 -5.86 2.15 15.07
C PRO A 127 -5.40 3.57 14.74
N VAL A 128 -4.93 3.78 13.51
CA VAL A 128 -4.38 5.05 13.03
C VAL A 128 -4.99 5.42 11.68
N GLU A 129 -4.87 6.69 11.30
CA GLU A 129 -5.04 7.09 9.91
C GLU A 129 -3.72 6.85 9.15
N SER A 130 -3.82 6.33 7.95
CA SER A 130 -2.67 5.93 7.15
C SER A 130 -2.90 6.23 5.68
N GLY A 131 -2.04 7.06 5.10
CA GLY A 131 -2.05 7.31 3.67
C GLY A 131 -1.74 6.05 2.85
N ASN A 132 -0.86 5.16 3.34
CA ASN A 132 -0.63 3.86 2.70
C ASN A 132 -1.91 3.02 2.66
N ALA A 133 -2.69 3.00 3.75
CA ALA A 133 -3.96 2.28 3.77
C ALA A 133 -4.99 2.91 2.82
N GLN A 134 -5.03 4.24 2.72
CA GLN A 134 -5.91 4.95 1.79
C GLN A 134 -5.56 4.63 0.33
N VAL A 135 -4.28 4.62 -0.02
CA VAL A 135 -3.83 4.23 -1.37
C VAL A 135 -4.16 2.76 -1.65
N ARG A 136 -3.92 1.84 -0.70
CA ARG A 136 -4.33 0.43 -0.86
C ARG A 136 -5.82 0.26 -1.08
N GLU A 137 -6.65 1.01 -0.36
CA GLU A 137 -8.10 1.01 -0.54
C GLU A 137 -8.50 1.57 -1.91
N ALA A 138 -7.84 2.64 -2.36
CA ALA A 138 -8.04 3.19 -3.69
C ALA A 138 -7.67 2.18 -4.81
N GLN A 139 -6.57 1.44 -4.64
CA GLN A 139 -6.16 0.36 -5.54
C GLN A 139 -7.20 -0.77 -5.57
N ARG A 140 -7.71 -1.17 -4.39
CA ARG A 140 -8.79 -2.16 -4.29
C ARG A 140 -10.06 -1.69 -4.98
N LYS A 141 -10.52 -0.48 -4.71
CA LYS A 141 -11.73 0.09 -5.33
C LYS A 141 -11.61 0.21 -6.85
N ALA A 142 -10.47 0.69 -7.35
CA ALA A 142 -10.23 0.78 -8.78
C ALA A 142 -10.29 -0.61 -9.45
N SER A 143 -9.72 -1.66 -8.82
CA SER A 143 -9.80 -3.02 -9.34
C SER A 143 -11.21 -3.60 -9.36
N LEU A 144 -12.09 -3.18 -8.44
CA LEU A 144 -13.48 -3.61 -8.40
C LEU A 144 -14.38 -2.87 -9.40
N GLN A 145 -14.06 -1.61 -9.70
CA GLN A 145 -14.85 -0.78 -10.63
C GLN A 145 -14.53 -1.06 -12.10
N LEU A 146 -13.29 -1.40 -12.40
CA LEU A 146 -12.81 -1.56 -13.76
C LEU A 146 -12.93 -3.02 -14.23
N LYS A 147 -13.49 -3.23 -15.43
CA LYS A 147 -13.49 -4.54 -16.06
C LYS A 147 -12.08 -4.95 -16.47
N ASN A 148 -11.78 -6.24 -16.40
CA ASN A 148 -10.50 -6.81 -16.81
C ASN A 148 -9.29 -6.19 -16.08
N VAL A 149 -9.48 -5.90 -14.79
CA VAL A 149 -8.44 -5.44 -13.88
C VAL A 149 -8.39 -6.38 -12.68
N GLY A 150 -7.20 -6.84 -12.32
CA GLY A 150 -6.94 -7.68 -11.16
C GLY A 150 -6.09 -6.97 -10.12
N LEU A 151 -6.12 -7.45 -8.89
CA LEU A 151 -5.34 -6.94 -7.77
C LEU A 151 -4.35 -7.99 -7.27
N ALA A 152 -3.06 -7.69 -7.32
CA ALA A 152 -2.02 -8.48 -6.68
C ALA A 152 -1.66 -7.84 -5.34
N THR A 153 -2.12 -8.42 -4.25
CA THR A 153 -1.90 -7.89 -2.90
C THR A 153 -0.48 -8.17 -2.44
N ALA A 154 0.26 -7.14 -2.01
CA ALA A 154 1.64 -7.27 -1.51
C ALA A 154 1.79 -6.90 -0.03
N ILE A 155 0.68 -6.84 0.71
CA ILE A 155 0.60 -6.34 2.09
C ILE A 155 1.47 -7.09 3.11
N ASP A 156 1.88 -8.30 2.80
CA ASP A 156 2.69 -9.22 3.61
C ASP A 156 4.11 -9.43 3.06
N LEU A 157 4.50 -8.72 2.01
CA LEU A 157 5.78 -8.91 1.32
C LEU A 157 6.79 -7.79 1.57
N GLY A 158 6.39 -6.74 2.30
CA GLY A 158 7.23 -5.59 2.60
C GLY A 158 8.07 -5.76 3.85
N GLU A 159 8.88 -4.75 4.11
CA GLU A 159 9.78 -4.67 5.25
C GLU A 159 9.60 -3.34 5.98
N SER A 160 9.81 -3.34 7.31
CA SER A 160 9.59 -2.13 8.12
C SER A 160 10.59 -1.00 7.82
N ASN A 161 11.78 -1.35 7.36
CA ASN A 161 12.91 -0.45 7.18
C ASN A 161 13.25 -0.13 5.71
N ASP A 162 12.58 -0.80 4.76
CA ASP A 162 12.78 -0.56 3.33
C ASP A 162 11.44 -0.45 2.62
N ILE A 163 11.24 0.65 1.87
CA ILE A 163 10.05 0.87 1.06
C ILE A 163 10.04 -0.02 -0.20
N HIS A 164 11.18 -0.60 -0.56
CA HIS A 164 11.35 -1.46 -1.73
C HIS A 164 11.40 -2.94 -1.30
N PRO A 165 10.26 -3.66 -1.25
CA PRO A 165 10.23 -5.05 -0.82
C PRO A 165 11.21 -5.93 -1.59
N LEU A 166 12.00 -6.73 -0.89
CA LEU A 166 12.97 -7.65 -1.50
C LEU A 166 12.30 -8.89 -2.09
N ASN A 167 11.15 -9.31 -1.55
CA ASN A 167 10.42 -10.49 -2.00
C ASN A 167 9.69 -10.24 -3.34
N LYS A 168 10.44 -10.12 -4.42
CA LYS A 168 9.89 -9.97 -5.78
C LYS A 168 9.35 -11.27 -6.36
N LYS A 169 9.81 -12.42 -5.85
CA LYS A 169 9.38 -13.74 -6.34
C LYS A 169 7.91 -13.99 -6.07
N ASP A 170 7.47 -13.84 -4.83
CA ASP A 170 6.07 -14.08 -4.47
C ASP A 170 5.15 -13.01 -5.06
N LEU A 171 5.61 -11.77 -5.14
CA LEU A 171 4.89 -10.72 -5.84
C LEU A 171 4.67 -11.06 -7.32
N ALA A 172 5.75 -11.46 -8.01
CA ALA A 172 5.67 -11.86 -9.42
C ALA A 172 4.71 -13.05 -9.62
N HIS A 173 4.74 -14.04 -8.71
CA HIS A 173 3.80 -15.16 -8.73
C HIS A 173 2.33 -14.68 -8.65
N ARG A 174 2.00 -13.77 -7.73
CA ARG A 174 0.65 -13.18 -7.61
C ARG A 174 0.24 -12.41 -8.87
N CYS A 175 1.17 -11.67 -9.47
CA CYS A 175 0.92 -11.00 -10.76
C CYS A 175 0.67 -11.98 -11.90
N VAL A 176 1.42 -13.08 -11.96
CA VAL A 176 1.25 -14.14 -12.97
C VAL A 176 -0.10 -14.83 -12.83
N LEU A 177 -0.55 -15.16 -11.61
CA LEU A 177 -1.89 -15.71 -11.38
C LEU A 177 -2.98 -14.79 -11.95
N GLN A 178 -2.89 -13.49 -11.71
CA GLN A 178 -3.82 -12.52 -12.26
C GLN A 178 -3.74 -12.45 -13.80
N MET A 179 -2.54 -12.43 -14.36
CA MET A 179 -2.37 -12.39 -15.83
C MET A 179 -2.88 -13.65 -16.50
N ASN A 180 -2.68 -14.83 -15.90
CA ASN A 180 -3.21 -16.09 -16.41
C ASN A 180 -4.74 -16.04 -16.50
N LYS A 181 -5.38 -15.51 -15.45
CA LYS A 181 -6.84 -15.34 -15.43
C LYS A 181 -7.32 -14.33 -16.48
N LEU A 182 -6.69 -13.15 -16.54
CA LEU A 182 -7.17 -12.01 -17.32
C LEU A 182 -6.75 -12.04 -18.80
N SER A 183 -5.52 -12.48 -19.08
CA SER A 183 -4.93 -12.43 -20.41
C SER A 183 -4.97 -13.76 -21.15
N PHE A 184 -4.86 -14.87 -20.41
CA PHE A 184 -4.82 -16.22 -20.97
C PHE A 184 -6.12 -16.99 -20.76
N GLY A 185 -7.09 -16.43 -19.99
CA GLY A 185 -8.43 -16.98 -19.85
C GLY A 185 -8.52 -18.24 -18.98
N GLU A 186 -7.53 -18.48 -18.10
CA GLU A 186 -7.55 -19.58 -17.16
C GLU A 186 -8.68 -19.37 -16.13
N LYS A 187 -9.73 -20.20 -16.24
CA LYS A 187 -10.94 -20.04 -15.41
C LYS A 187 -10.87 -20.75 -14.06
N ASN A 188 -10.03 -21.78 -13.94
CA ASN A 188 -9.98 -22.67 -12.79
C ASN A 188 -8.87 -22.32 -11.79
N ILE A 189 -8.42 -21.07 -11.78
CA ILE A 189 -7.41 -20.59 -10.84
C ILE A 189 -7.98 -19.55 -9.88
N VAL A 190 -7.59 -19.66 -8.62
CA VAL A 190 -7.80 -18.59 -7.64
C VAL A 190 -6.61 -17.63 -7.78
N ALA A 191 -6.86 -16.45 -8.34
CA ALA A 191 -5.82 -15.51 -8.71
C ALA A 191 -5.62 -14.38 -7.69
N GLU A 192 -6.53 -14.24 -6.74
CA GLU A 192 -6.50 -13.19 -5.72
C GLU A 192 -6.91 -13.73 -4.34
N GLY A 193 -6.46 -13.04 -3.30
CA GLY A 193 -6.87 -13.32 -1.94
C GLY A 193 -8.29 -12.86 -1.64
N PRO A 194 -8.78 -13.10 -0.41
CA PRO A 194 -10.13 -12.74 0.00
C PRO A 194 -10.39 -11.24 -0.20
N MET A 195 -11.41 -10.92 -1.00
CA MET A 195 -11.83 -9.56 -1.33
C MET A 195 -13.12 -9.25 -0.57
N ALA A 196 -13.02 -8.43 0.47
CA ALA A 196 -14.17 -8.08 1.28
C ALA A 196 -15.22 -7.30 0.48
N GLU A 197 -16.49 -7.71 0.63
CA GLU A 197 -17.63 -7.21 -0.15
C GLU A 197 -18.64 -6.47 0.73
N ALA A 198 -18.99 -7.03 1.89
CA ALA A 198 -19.96 -6.44 2.81
C ALA A 198 -19.62 -6.75 4.27
N ALA A 199 -20.09 -5.88 5.17
CA ALA A 199 -20.06 -6.08 6.60
C ALA A 199 -21.47 -5.83 7.17
N GLU A 200 -22.06 -6.80 7.86
CA GLU A 200 -23.40 -6.72 8.40
C GLU A 200 -23.41 -6.93 9.92
N LEU A 201 -24.09 -6.03 10.63
CA LEU A 201 -24.38 -6.24 12.04
C LEU A 201 -25.46 -7.30 12.21
N LYS A 202 -25.17 -8.29 13.03
CA LYS A 202 -26.09 -9.34 13.48
C LYS A 202 -26.33 -9.23 14.99
N GLU A 203 -27.16 -10.11 15.50
CA GLU A 203 -27.44 -10.17 16.93
C GLU A 203 -26.19 -10.31 17.77
N ASN A 204 -26.28 -9.87 19.04
CA ASN A 204 -25.19 -9.94 20.04
C ASN A 204 -23.89 -9.24 19.62
N GLY A 205 -23.96 -8.17 18.81
CA GLY A 205 -22.80 -7.39 18.41
C GLY A 205 -21.85 -8.11 17.44
N ARG A 206 -22.30 -9.19 16.82
CA ARG A 206 -21.52 -9.90 15.78
C ARG A 206 -21.58 -9.13 14.48
N ILE A 207 -20.44 -8.77 13.92
CA ILE A 207 -20.34 -8.20 12.59
C ILE A 207 -19.77 -9.27 11.68
N VAL A 208 -20.57 -9.63 10.67
CA VAL A 208 -20.24 -10.65 9.67
C VAL A 208 -19.69 -9.98 8.43
N ILE A 209 -18.43 -10.27 8.12
CA ILE A 209 -17.77 -9.81 6.90
C ILE A 209 -17.84 -10.92 5.88
N SER A 210 -18.44 -10.63 4.72
CA SER A 210 -18.50 -11.51 3.57
C SER A 210 -17.49 -11.12 2.52
N PHE A 211 -17.04 -12.12 1.74
CA PHE A 211 -16.04 -11.97 0.70
C PHE A 211 -16.61 -12.35 -0.66
N ARG A 212 -16.08 -11.72 -1.71
CA ARG A 212 -16.48 -11.96 -3.09
C ARG A 212 -16.21 -13.42 -3.48
N GLN A 213 -17.14 -14.01 -4.21
CA GLN A 213 -16.96 -15.35 -4.76
C GLN A 213 -15.77 -15.42 -5.74
N GLY A 214 -15.11 -16.58 -5.79
CA GLY A 214 -13.97 -16.81 -6.66
C GLY A 214 -12.63 -16.29 -6.14
N THR A 215 -12.58 -15.88 -4.85
CA THR A 215 -11.35 -15.47 -4.16
C THR A 215 -10.79 -16.58 -3.24
N GLY A 216 -11.22 -17.82 -3.42
CA GLY A 216 -10.85 -18.98 -2.59
C GLY A 216 -11.61 -19.04 -1.26
N SER A 217 -11.53 -20.19 -0.60
CA SER A 217 -12.07 -20.36 0.76
C SER A 217 -11.13 -19.80 1.80
N LEU A 218 -11.69 -19.29 2.91
CA LEU A 218 -10.86 -18.73 3.99
C LEU A 218 -10.07 -19.81 4.72
N LYS A 219 -8.79 -19.53 4.94
CA LYS A 219 -7.98 -20.28 5.90
C LYS A 219 -8.53 -20.02 7.30
N GLN A 220 -8.88 -21.10 8.02
CA GLN A 220 -9.50 -20.99 9.34
C GLN A 220 -8.50 -20.46 10.38
N ALA A 221 -8.94 -19.49 11.17
CA ALA A 221 -8.18 -18.87 12.25
C ALA A 221 -9.08 -18.56 13.44
N LYS A 222 -8.63 -18.95 14.65
CA LYS A 222 -9.34 -18.68 15.91
C LYS A 222 -9.18 -17.23 16.37
N SER A 223 -8.18 -16.52 15.88
CA SER A 223 -7.92 -15.12 16.17
C SER A 223 -7.34 -14.44 14.95
N LEU A 224 -7.87 -13.27 14.61
CA LEU A 224 -7.43 -12.42 13.52
C LEU A 224 -7.01 -11.06 14.09
N GLU A 225 -5.95 -10.51 13.53
CA GLU A 225 -5.43 -9.19 13.90
C GLU A 225 -5.76 -8.13 12.84
N GLY A 226 -5.65 -6.86 13.22
CA GLY A 226 -5.77 -5.73 12.31
C GLY A 226 -7.20 -5.35 11.93
N ILE A 227 -8.21 -5.89 12.63
CA ILE A 227 -9.61 -5.52 12.44
C ILE A 227 -9.98 -4.45 13.47
N ALA A 228 -10.50 -3.34 12.99
CA ALA A 228 -10.93 -2.23 13.83
C ALA A 228 -12.33 -1.73 13.44
N ILE A 229 -13.12 -1.36 14.43
CA ILE A 229 -14.50 -0.88 14.25
C ILE A 229 -14.65 0.49 14.89
N ALA A 230 -15.41 1.37 14.23
CA ALA A 230 -15.85 2.64 14.78
C ALA A 230 -17.37 2.73 14.76
N ALA A 231 -17.92 3.37 15.79
CA ALA A 231 -19.29 3.89 15.75
C ALA A 231 -19.35 5.21 14.92
N ASN A 232 -20.46 5.93 14.98
CA ASN A 232 -20.62 7.20 14.28
C ASN A 232 -19.67 8.32 14.73
N ASP A 233 -18.95 8.12 15.84
CA ASP A 233 -17.93 9.05 16.33
C ASP A 233 -16.61 8.97 15.55
N GLY A 234 -16.48 8.01 14.62
CA GLY A 234 -15.31 7.80 13.79
C GLY A 234 -14.07 7.28 14.53
N LYS A 235 -14.20 6.94 15.82
CA LYS A 235 -13.07 6.48 16.64
C LYS A 235 -12.93 4.96 16.55
N TYR A 236 -11.96 4.52 15.76
CA TYR A 236 -11.69 3.11 15.59
C TYR A 236 -11.06 2.47 16.82
N LYS A 237 -11.44 1.24 17.10
CA LYS A 237 -10.86 0.37 18.15
C LYS A 237 -10.63 -1.00 17.56
N PHE A 238 -9.49 -1.62 17.88
CA PHE A 238 -9.27 -3.03 17.55
C PHE A 238 -10.27 -3.90 18.28
N VAL A 239 -10.75 -4.93 17.61
CA VAL A 239 -11.76 -5.87 18.12
C VAL A 239 -11.29 -7.30 17.94
N GLU A 240 -11.84 -8.20 18.74
CA GLU A 240 -11.68 -9.63 18.55
C GLU A 240 -12.37 -10.08 17.27
N ALA A 241 -11.70 -10.92 16.50
CA ALA A 241 -12.23 -11.48 15.27
C ALA A 241 -11.67 -12.88 15.01
N TYR A 242 -12.44 -13.67 14.26
CA TYR A 242 -12.07 -15.03 13.87
C TYR A 242 -12.78 -15.42 12.56
N THR A 243 -12.40 -16.55 11.98
CA THR A 243 -13.10 -17.09 10.80
C THR A 243 -14.17 -18.10 11.21
N GLU A 244 -15.28 -18.09 10.49
CA GLU A 244 -16.37 -19.04 10.60
C GLU A 244 -16.84 -19.42 9.17
N GLY A 245 -16.40 -20.58 8.67
CA GLY A 245 -16.56 -20.91 7.25
C GLY A 245 -15.87 -19.88 6.36
N ASP A 246 -16.53 -19.45 5.31
CA ASP A 246 -16.00 -18.43 4.39
C ASP A 246 -16.37 -16.99 4.80
N LYS A 247 -16.46 -16.76 6.10
CA LYS A 247 -16.74 -15.43 6.68
C LYS A 247 -15.77 -15.10 7.79
N VAL A 248 -15.59 -13.80 8.02
CA VAL A 248 -14.92 -13.29 9.21
C VAL A 248 -15.96 -12.72 10.14
N ILE A 249 -15.88 -13.10 11.41
CA ILE A 249 -16.73 -12.60 12.47
C ILE A 249 -15.90 -11.64 13.33
N ALA A 250 -16.35 -10.40 13.45
CA ALA A 250 -15.77 -9.40 14.34
C ALA A 250 -16.77 -9.08 15.47
N LEU A 251 -16.28 -8.96 16.71
CA LEU A 251 -17.13 -8.81 17.89
C LEU A 251 -17.13 -7.33 18.34
N TRP A 252 -18.27 -6.67 18.19
CA TRP A 252 -18.46 -5.31 18.67
C TRP A 252 -18.93 -5.28 20.12
N ASN A 253 -18.09 -4.78 21.01
CA ASN A 253 -18.38 -4.55 22.42
C ASN A 253 -18.28 -3.06 22.82
N GLY A 254 -18.16 -2.18 21.82
CA GLY A 254 -18.05 -0.74 22.03
C GLY A 254 -19.41 -0.08 22.34
N LYS A 255 -19.35 1.19 22.69
CA LYS A 255 -20.56 2.02 22.89
C LYS A 255 -21.13 2.47 21.54
N GLY A 256 -22.46 2.48 21.44
CA GLY A 256 -23.17 2.93 20.24
C GLY A 256 -23.26 1.89 19.12
N ILE A 257 -23.92 2.28 18.05
CA ILE A 257 -24.13 1.44 16.87
C ILE A 257 -22.86 1.47 16.03
N PRO A 258 -22.28 0.31 15.67
CA PRO A 258 -21.10 0.27 14.83
C PRO A 258 -21.44 0.75 13.40
N ALA A 259 -20.63 1.63 12.85
CA ALA A 259 -20.88 2.29 11.57
C ALA A 259 -19.89 1.88 10.47
N SER A 260 -18.65 1.62 10.84
CA SER A 260 -17.59 1.30 9.87
C SER A 260 -16.60 0.29 10.43
N ILE A 261 -16.09 -0.58 9.56
CA ILE A 261 -15.07 -1.57 9.87
C ILE A 261 -13.89 -1.41 8.93
N ARG A 262 -12.68 -1.59 9.47
CA ARG A 262 -11.41 -1.59 8.75
C ARG A 262 -10.65 -2.87 9.01
N TYR A 263 -9.91 -3.30 8.00
CA TYR A 263 -8.90 -4.37 8.12
C TYR A 263 -7.58 -3.89 7.57
N ALA A 264 -6.50 -4.15 8.31
CA ALA A 264 -5.13 -3.83 7.92
C ALA A 264 -4.94 -2.34 7.53
N TRP A 265 -5.53 -1.44 8.33
CA TRP A 265 -5.58 0.00 8.05
C TRP A 265 -4.46 0.76 8.77
N GLU A 266 -3.22 0.46 8.41
CA GLU A 266 -2.00 1.15 8.88
C GLU A 266 -0.88 1.00 7.86
N ASN A 267 0.29 1.62 8.11
CA ASN A 267 1.43 1.55 7.19
C ASN A 267 2.01 0.13 7.11
N ASN A 268 2.16 -0.55 8.25
CA ASN A 268 2.70 -1.89 8.36
C ASN A 268 1.74 -2.81 9.14
N PRO A 269 0.60 -3.16 8.53
CA PRO A 269 -0.42 -3.93 9.22
C PRO A 269 -0.05 -5.40 9.37
N PRO A 270 -0.63 -6.08 10.37
CA PRO A 270 -0.65 -7.54 10.37
C PRO A 270 -1.47 -8.03 9.18
N SER A 271 -0.94 -9.01 8.47
CA SER A 271 -1.70 -9.77 7.48
C SER A 271 -2.15 -11.08 8.13
N SER A 272 -3.43 -11.20 8.44
CA SER A 272 -3.97 -12.33 9.19
C SER A 272 -5.08 -13.08 8.47
N ILE A 273 -5.68 -12.48 7.43
CA ILE A 273 -6.73 -13.11 6.62
C ILE A 273 -6.10 -13.61 5.32
N TYR A 274 -6.20 -14.92 5.10
CA TYR A 274 -5.71 -15.60 3.88
C TYR A 274 -6.78 -16.55 3.35
N ASN A 275 -6.70 -16.85 2.06
CA ASN A 275 -7.41 -18.01 1.53
C ASN A 275 -6.56 -19.30 1.67
N THR A 276 -7.16 -20.42 1.30
CA THR A 276 -6.51 -21.76 1.34
C THR A 276 -5.35 -21.87 0.36
N GLU A 277 -5.31 -21.04 -0.67
CA GLU A 277 -4.23 -20.93 -1.65
C GLU A 277 -3.03 -20.10 -1.13
N GLY A 278 -3.15 -19.52 0.08
CA GLY A 278 -2.09 -18.73 0.71
C GLY A 278 -2.02 -17.30 0.21
N LEU A 279 -3.04 -16.80 -0.47
CA LEU A 279 -3.10 -15.40 -0.91
C LEU A 279 -3.74 -14.54 0.18
N PRO A 280 -3.12 -13.39 0.55
CA PRO A 280 -3.62 -12.51 1.59
C PRO A 280 -4.82 -11.70 1.13
N ALA A 281 -5.72 -11.39 2.07
CA ALA A 281 -6.78 -10.42 1.84
C ALA A 281 -6.19 -9.03 1.63
N SER A 282 -6.80 -8.28 0.72
CA SER A 282 -6.58 -6.84 0.58
C SER A 282 -7.01 -6.11 1.85
N SER A 283 -6.32 -5.03 2.23
CA SER A 283 -6.85 -4.09 3.21
C SER A 283 -8.16 -3.46 2.71
N PHE A 284 -9.06 -3.14 3.63
CA PHE A 284 -10.34 -2.54 3.27
C PHE A 284 -10.92 -1.66 4.36
N GLN A 285 -11.81 -0.77 3.95
CA GLN A 285 -12.78 -0.09 4.79
C GLN A 285 -14.17 -0.28 4.22
N LEU A 286 -15.10 -0.75 5.04
CA LEU A 286 -16.50 -0.97 4.66
C LEU A 286 -17.44 -0.28 5.65
N PRO A 287 -18.59 0.24 5.16
CA PRO A 287 -19.70 0.59 6.03
C PRO A 287 -20.27 -0.70 6.65
N ILE A 288 -20.79 -0.60 7.87
CA ILE A 288 -21.51 -1.70 8.51
C ILE A 288 -23.01 -1.50 8.24
N ILE A 289 -23.62 -2.50 7.62
CA ILE A 289 -25.05 -2.49 7.31
C ILE A 289 -25.79 -2.96 8.56
N ASN A 290 -26.65 -2.09 9.06
CA ASN A 290 -27.56 -2.35 10.19
C ASN A 290 -28.94 -2.66 9.59
N LYS A 291 -29.36 -3.94 9.64
CA LYS A 291 -30.70 -4.36 9.21
C LYS A 291 -31.65 -4.44 10.37
#